data_1fe71ed661054c6bc5857a9792039881
#
_entry.id   1fe71ed661054c6bc5857a9792039881
#
_cell.length_a   1.000
_cell.length_b   1.000
_cell.length_c   1.000
_cell.angle_alpha   90.00
_cell.angle_beta   90.00
_cell.angle_gamma   90.00
#
_symmetry.space_group_name_H-M   'P 1'
#
loop_
_entity.id
_entity.type
_entity.pdbx_description
1 polymer ?
#
loop_
_entity_poly.entity_id
_entity_poly.type
_entity_poly.pdbx_seq_one_letter_code
_entity_poly.pdbx_strand_id
1 'polypeptide(L)'
;MAFAGWRWWAACLMPALMFGLVHAGQGSDPASIAGVVAITGLGGLLFGWLFVRWDFNLWPPILLHVGMNSLWIVFALGENALGGWLGNALRLGIVVGAVLLTLRMTPAGAPAPSASASPRPV
;
A
#
# COMPACT_ATOMS: atom_id res chain seq x y z
N MET A 1 -7.52 11.56 -12.86
CA MET A 1 -7.72 10.28 -13.56
C MET A 1 -8.97 9.61 -13.04
N ALA A 2 -9.90 9.24 -13.89
CA ALA A 2 -11.07 8.44 -13.53
C ALA A 2 -10.87 7.03 -14.09
N PHE A 3 -10.83 6.04 -13.21
CA PHE A 3 -10.83 4.62 -13.59
C PHE A 3 -12.27 4.17 -13.77
N ALA A 4 -12.65 3.76 -14.94
CA ALA A 4 -14.00 3.27 -15.24
C ALA A 4 -15.12 4.17 -14.65
N GLY A 5 -14.92 5.50 -14.66
CA GLY A 5 -15.84 6.46 -14.06
C GLY A 5 -15.69 6.66 -12.54
N TRP A 6 -14.79 5.96 -11.87
CA TRP A 6 -14.56 6.09 -10.42
C TRP A 6 -13.41 7.04 -10.13
N ARG A 7 -13.52 7.79 -9.02
CA ARG A 7 -12.40 8.56 -8.52
C ARG A 7 -11.32 7.59 -8.03
N TRP A 8 -10.05 7.89 -8.25
CA TRP A 8 -8.91 7.01 -7.89
C TRP A 8 -8.94 6.50 -6.45
N TRP A 9 -9.35 7.35 -5.49
CA TRP A 9 -9.44 6.95 -4.08
C TRP A 9 -10.54 5.89 -3.85
N ALA A 10 -11.67 5.98 -4.57
CA ALA A 10 -12.74 4.99 -4.47
C ALA A 10 -12.29 3.64 -5.07
N ALA A 11 -11.50 3.68 -6.15
CA ALA A 11 -10.90 2.49 -6.73
C ALA A 11 -9.87 1.81 -5.80
N CYS A 12 -9.20 2.58 -4.93
CA CYS A 12 -8.27 2.04 -3.92
C CYS A 12 -9.00 1.52 -2.68
N LEU A 13 -10.15 2.09 -2.33
CA LEU A 13 -10.87 1.74 -1.10
C LEU A 13 -11.39 0.29 -1.10
N MET A 14 -11.95 -0.17 -2.22
CA MET A 14 -12.49 -1.54 -2.31
C MET A 14 -11.40 -2.61 -2.11
N PRO A 15 -10.27 -2.59 -2.84
CA PRO A 15 -9.17 -3.52 -2.58
C PRO A 15 -8.61 -3.41 -1.15
N ALA A 16 -8.53 -2.21 -0.59
CA ALA A 16 -8.05 -2.01 0.78
C ALA A 16 -8.97 -2.63 1.82
N LEU A 17 -10.30 -2.50 1.67
CA LEU A 17 -11.28 -3.16 2.52
C LEU A 17 -11.18 -4.68 2.40
N MET A 18 -11.11 -5.21 1.18
CA MET A 18 -10.93 -6.65 0.96
C MET A 18 -9.62 -7.14 1.58
N PHE A 19 -8.53 -6.38 1.41
CA PHE A 19 -7.23 -6.71 2.00
C PHE A 19 -7.30 -6.75 3.54
N GLY A 20 -8.01 -5.81 4.17
CA GLY A 20 -8.26 -5.84 5.61
C GLY A 20 -9.07 -7.07 6.03
N LEU A 21 -10.17 -7.33 5.35
CA LEU A 21 -11.10 -8.41 5.70
C LEU A 21 -10.46 -9.80 5.59
N VAL A 22 -9.62 -10.07 4.58
CA VAL A 22 -8.95 -11.37 4.45
C VAL A 22 -7.95 -11.65 5.57
N HIS A 23 -7.52 -10.60 6.30
CA HIS A 23 -6.65 -10.74 7.47
C HIS A 23 -7.41 -10.91 8.79
N ALA A 24 -8.75 -10.85 8.80
CA ALA A 24 -9.57 -10.97 10.01
C ALA A 24 -9.27 -12.24 10.82
N GLY A 25 -8.91 -13.33 10.15
CA GLY A 25 -8.54 -14.61 10.78
C GLY A 25 -7.27 -14.57 11.63
N GLN A 26 -6.52 -13.48 11.63
CA GLN A 26 -5.35 -13.29 12.51
C GLN A 26 -5.72 -12.79 13.92
N GLY A 27 -6.95 -12.33 14.13
CA GLY A 27 -7.42 -11.89 15.44
C GLY A 27 -8.05 -13.05 16.22
N SER A 28 -7.93 -13.03 17.55
CA SER A 28 -8.44 -14.05 18.46
C SER A 28 -9.74 -13.63 19.17
N ASP A 29 -10.06 -12.35 19.18
CA ASP A 29 -11.24 -11.77 19.82
C ASP A 29 -11.75 -10.58 18.97
N PRO A 30 -13.00 -10.07 19.21
CA PRO A 30 -13.57 -9.02 18.37
C PRO A 30 -12.73 -7.74 18.28
N ALA A 31 -12.03 -7.35 19.35
CA ALA A 31 -11.22 -6.14 19.36
C ALA A 31 -9.94 -6.34 18.54
N SER A 32 -9.27 -7.48 18.69
CA SER A 32 -8.09 -7.83 17.89
C SER A 32 -8.44 -8.03 16.41
N ILE A 33 -9.58 -8.63 16.09
CA ILE A 33 -10.08 -8.76 14.71
C ILE A 33 -10.28 -7.37 14.10
N ALA A 34 -10.99 -6.47 14.80
CA ALA A 34 -11.21 -5.10 14.31
C ALA A 34 -9.88 -4.34 14.11
N GLY A 35 -8.95 -4.49 15.05
CA GLY A 35 -7.61 -3.91 14.96
C GLY A 35 -6.80 -4.43 13.78
N VAL A 36 -6.79 -5.75 13.56
CA VAL A 36 -6.10 -6.39 12.42
C VAL A 36 -6.70 -5.89 11.10
N VAL A 37 -8.02 -5.91 10.96
CA VAL A 37 -8.71 -5.42 9.75
C VAL A 37 -8.39 -3.95 9.49
N ALA A 38 -8.41 -3.12 10.54
CA ALA A 38 -8.11 -1.70 10.40
C ALA A 38 -6.66 -1.44 9.95
N ILE A 39 -5.68 -2.06 10.62
CA ILE A 39 -4.25 -1.80 10.32
C ILE A 39 -3.86 -2.36 8.94
N THR A 40 -4.36 -3.53 8.57
CA THR A 40 -4.08 -4.13 7.26
C THR A 40 -4.85 -3.40 6.14
N GLY A 41 -6.08 -2.96 6.40
CA GLY A 41 -6.84 -2.12 5.47
C GLY A 41 -6.15 -0.77 5.19
N LEU A 42 -5.59 -0.11 6.22
CA LEU A 42 -4.75 1.08 6.05
C LEU A 42 -3.50 0.78 5.23
N GLY A 43 -2.86 -0.38 5.44
CA GLY A 43 -1.78 -0.88 4.59
C GLY A 43 -2.20 -1.03 3.13
N GLY A 44 -3.39 -1.57 2.88
CA GLY A 44 -3.98 -1.69 1.55
C GLY A 44 -4.19 -0.33 0.86
N LEU A 45 -4.63 0.70 1.61
CA LEU A 45 -4.73 2.08 1.08
C LEU A 45 -3.36 2.64 0.70
N LEU A 46 -2.34 2.43 1.54
CA LEU A 46 -0.96 2.81 1.23
C LEU A 46 -0.46 2.14 -0.05
N PHE A 47 -0.70 0.83 -0.21
CA PHE A 47 -0.31 0.09 -1.41
C PHE A 47 -1.03 0.63 -2.66
N GLY A 48 -2.32 0.94 -2.57
CA GLY A 48 -3.08 1.58 -3.64
C GLY A 48 -2.52 2.96 -4.00
N TRP A 49 -2.17 3.77 -3.00
CA TRP A 49 -1.54 5.07 -3.21
C TRP A 49 -0.15 4.93 -3.87
N LEU A 50 0.69 4.02 -3.40
CA LEU A 50 1.99 3.73 -4.02
C LEU A 50 1.82 3.31 -5.49
N PHE A 51 0.90 2.38 -5.77
CA PHE A 51 0.61 1.92 -7.11
C PHE A 51 0.28 3.07 -8.07
N VAL A 52 -0.62 3.99 -7.65
CA VAL A 52 -0.98 5.15 -8.45
C VAL A 52 0.17 6.14 -8.59
N ARG A 53 0.92 6.38 -7.51
CA ARG A 53 2.05 7.35 -7.52
C ARG A 53 3.22 6.90 -8.39
N TRP A 54 3.42 5.58 -8.55
CA TRP A 54 4.47 4.99 -9.39
C TRP A 54 3.94 4.57 -10.77
N ASP A 55 2.98 5.32 -11.30
CA ASP A 55 2.42 5.14 -12.65
C ASP A 55 1.93 3.71 -12.90
N PHE A 56 1.11 3.19 -11.98
CA PHE A 56 0.54 1.84 -12.01
C PHE A 56 1.57 0.71 -11.97
N ASN A 57 2.74 0.98 -11.43
CA ASN A 57 3.76 -0.01 -11.18
C ASN A 57 3.46 -0.77 -9.88
N LEU A 58 3.31 -2.09 -9.97
CA LEU A 58 3.04 -2.96 -8.81
C LEU A 58 4.29 -3.27 -7.97
N TRP A 59 5.49 -3.07 -8.50
CA TRP A 59 6.71 -3.43 -7.77
C TRP A 59 6.88 -2.71 -6.44
N PRO A 60 6.67 -1.39 -6.32
CA PRO A 60 6.83 -0.71 -5.04
C PRO A 60 5.92 -1.27 -3.94
N PRO A 61 4.60 -1.45 -4.12
CA PRO A 61 3.76 -2.05 -3.09
C PRO A 61 4.10 -3.52 -2.82
N ILE A 62 4.46 -4.32 -3.84
CA ILE A 62 4.87 -5.72 -3.66
C ILE A 62 6.13 -5.80 -2.79
N LEU A 63 7.18 -5.06 -3.14
CA LEU A 63 8.44 -5.07 -2.40
C LEU A 63 8.26 -4.57 -0.97
N LEU A 64 7.45 -3.53 -0.76
CA LEU A 64 7.13 -3.04 0.57
C LEU A 64 6.39 -4.11 1.40
N HIS A 65 5.37 -4.74 0.83
CA HIS A 65 4.58 -5.76 1.52
C HIS A 65 5.42 -7.00 1.86
N VAL A 66 6.13 -7.55 0.87
CA VAL A 66 6.99 -8.74 1.07
C VAL A 66 8.12 -8.43 2.05
N GLY A 67 8.77 -7.27 1.91
CA GLY A 67 9.84 -6.83 2.82
C GLY A 67 9.35 -6.71 4.27
N MET A 68 8.20 -6.07 4.48
CA MET A 68 7.60 -5.95 5.82
C MET A 68 7.26 -7.31 6.41
N ASN A 69 6.64 -8.21 5.65
CA ASN A 69 6.31 -9.56 6.13
C ASN A 69 7.57 -10.37 6.44
N SER A 70 8.61 -10.27 5.61
CA SER A 70 9.89 -10.94 5.86
C SER A 70 10.53 -10.47 7.15
N LEU A 71 10.58 -9.15 7.37
CA LEU A 71 11.08 -8.58 8.63
C LEU A 71 10.25 -9.03 9.83
N TRP A 72 8.92 -9.11 9.66
CA TRP A 72 8.02 -9.56 10.73
C TRP A 72 8.33 -10.99 11.18
N ILE A 73 8.57 -11.88 10.22
CA ILE A 73 8.90 -13.28 10.48
C ILE A 73 10.32 -13.42 11.06
N VAL A 74 11.31 -12.79 10.42
CA VAL A 74 12.73 -12.93 10.81
C VAL A 74 13.00 -12.39 12.21
N PHE A 75 12.37 -11.28 12.58
CA PHE A 75 12.57 -10.63 13.88
C PHE A 75 11.49 -10.96 14.91
N ALA A 76 10.56 -11.88 14.61
CA ALA A 76 9.45 -12.26 15.50
C ALA A 76 8.73 -11.05 16.11
N LEU A 77 8.35 -10.06 15.26
CA LEU A 77 7.83 -8.76 15.70
C LEU A 77 6.39 -8.79 16.23
N GLY A 78 5.72 -9.94 16.16
CA GLY A 78 4.38 -10.17 16.69
C GLY A 78 3.73 -11.41 16.10
N GLU A 79 2.73 -11.94 16.81
CA GLU A 79 1.97 -13.14 16.39
C GLU A 79 0.98 -12.85 15.25
N ASN A 80 0.59 -11.61 15.10
CA ASN A 80 -0.36 -11.14 14.09
C ASN A 80 -0.02 -9.72 13.60
N ALA A 81 -0.84 -9.16 12.73
CA ALA A 81 -0.63 -7.83 12.14
C ALA A 81 -0.67 -6.67 13.15
N LEU A 82 -1.17 -6.85 14.37
CA LEU A 82 -1.12 -5.79 15.40
C LEU A 82 0.31 -5.60 15.92
N GLY A 83 1.06 -6.69 16.07
CA GLY A 83 2.45 -6.66 16.53
C GLY A 83 2.63 -6.12 17.94
N GLY A 84 3.89 -6.11 18.37
CA GLY A 84 4.32 -5.44 19.60
C GLY A 84 4.76 -3.98 19.32
N TRP A 85 5.18 -3.27 20.37
CA TRP A 85 5.64 -1.89 20.26
C TRP A 85 6.82 -1.72 19.28
N LEU A 86 7.77 -2.65 19.31
CA LEU A 86 8.94 -2.64 18.42
C LEU A 86 8.50 -2.85 16.94
N GLY A 87 7.62 -3.83 16.69
CA GLY A 87 7.08 -4.07 15.36
C GLY A 87 6.36 -2.85 14.81
N ASN A 88 5.58 -2.17 15.64
CA ASN A 88 4.87 -0.95 15.23
C ASN A 88 5.80 0.23 14.99
N ALA A 89 6.85 0.39 15.80
CA ALA A 89 7.87 1.43 15.58
C ALA A 89 8.62 1.22 14.26
N LEU A 90 9.04 -0.02 13.97
CA LEU A 90 9.69 -0.38 12.70
C LEU A 90 8.74 -0.19 11.51
N ARG A 91 7.49 -0.64 11.64
CA ARG A 91 6.46 -0.41 10.61
C ARG A 91 6.30 1.07 10.29
N LEU A 92 6.15 1.90 11.32
CA LEU A 92 6.02 3.34 11.13
C LEU A 92 7.23 3.92 10.42
N GLY A 93 8.45 3.54 10.81
CA GLY A 93 9.68 3.98 10.16
C GLY A 93 9.73 3.59 8.67
N ILE A 94 9.38 2.34 8.35
CA ILE A 94 9.34 1.83 6.97
C ILE A 94 8.27 2.57 6.15
N VAL A 95 7.07 2.76 6.70
CA VAL A 95 5.97 3.48 6.03
C VAL A 95 6.36 4.93 5.76
N VAL A 96 6.88 5.64 6.76
CA VAL A 96 7.35 7.02 6.61
C VAL A 96 8.48 7.08 5.56
N GLY A 97 9.45 6.17 5.61
CA GLY A 97 10.52 6.08 4.62
C GLY A 97 9.99 5.87 3.21
N ALA A 98 9.06 4.93 3.02
CA ALA A 98 8.43 4.65 1.73
C ALA A 98 7.65 5.87 1.19
N VAL A 99 6.91 6.56 2.05
CA VAL A 99 6.17 7.78 1.69
C VAL A 99 7.14 8.90 1.29
N LEU A 100 8.17 9.18 2.09
CA LEU A 100 9.14 10.22 1.79
C LEU A 100 9.93 9.93 0.50
N LEU A 101 10.35 8.68 0.30
CA LEU A 101 11.02 8.26 -0.92
C LEU A 101 10.11 8.47 -2.14
N THR A 102 8.86 8.03 -2.05
CA THR A 102 7.87 8.19 -3.11
C THR A 102 7.65 9.67 -3.45
N LEU A 103 7.47 10.53 -2.45
CA LEU A 103 7.27 11.96 -2.66
C LEU A 103 8.48 12.62 -3.32
N ARG A 104 9.69 12.15 -3.04
CA ARG A 104 10.92 12.66 -3.67
C ARG A 104 11.10 12.17 -5.11
N MET A 105 10.76 10.90 -5.38
CA MET A 105 10.98 10.26 -6.69
C MET A 105 9.83 10.49 -7.66
N THR A 106 8.62 10.75 -7.16
CA THR A 106 7.41 10.99 -7.97
C THR A 106 6.80 12.35 -7.64
N PRO A 107 7.46 13.49 -7.92
CA PRO A 107 6.93 14.81 -7.61
C PRO A 107 5.57 15.03 -8.30
N ALA A 108 4.65 15.68 -7.59
CA ALA A 108 3.36 16.07 -8.15
C ALA A 108 3.59 17.08 -9.28
N GLY A 109 3.25 16.70 -10.52
CA GLY A 109 3.40 17.61 -11.66
C GLY A 109 4.35 17.13 -12.76
N ALA A 110 4.85 15.89 -12.72
CA ALA A 110 5.47 15.32 -13.91
C ALA A 110 4.41 15.34 -15.05
N PRO A 111 4.69 16.02 -16.19
CA PRO A 111 3.73 16.05 -17.29
C PRO A 111 3.46 14.63 -17.75
N ALA A 112 2.18 14.30 -17.96
CA ALA A 112 1.82 13.05 -18.60
C ALA A 112 2.60 12.93 -19.92
N PRO A 113 3.16 11.72 -20.25
CA PRO A 113 3.83 11.52 -21.52
C PRO A 113 2.92 12.09 -22.64
N SER A 114 3.45 13.06 -23.38
CA SER A 114 2.69 13.69 -24.45
C SER A 114 2.24 12.62 -25.43
N ALA A 115 0.93 12.49 -25.63
CA ALA A 115 0.31 11.58 -26.61
C ALA A 115 0.63 12.01 -28.09
N SER A 116 1.74 12.70 -28.31
CA SER A 116 2.14 13.27 -29.61
C SER A 116 3.21 12.45 -30.34
N ALA A 117 3.17 11.13 -30.21
CA ALA A 117 3.82 10.26 -31.20
C ALA A 117 2.71 9.61 -32.05
N SER A 118 2.05 10.40 -32.89
CA SER A 118 1.28 9.84 -33.98
C SER A 118 2.24 9.04 -34.90
N PRO A 119 1.95 7.78 -35.25
CA PRO A 119 2.76 7.07 -36.23
C PRO A 119 2.76 7.85 -37.53
N ARG A 120 3.96 8.17 -38.07
CA ARG A 120 4.06 8.69 -39.42
C ARG A 120 3.48 7.65 -40.38
N PRO A 121 2.55 7.99 -41.24
CA PRO A 121 2.12 7.07 -42.30
C PRO A 121 3.31 6.75 -43.20
N VAL A 122 3.51 5.45 -43.46
CA VAL A 122 4.44 4.91 -44.48
C VAL A 122 3.83 5.11 -45.86
#